data_c62fbcb5c4432b7c5ec578ce16b1ef5a
#
_entry.id   c62fbcb5c4432b7c5ec578ce16b1ef5a
#
_cell.length_a   1.000
_cell.length_b   1.000
_cell.length_c   1.000
_cell.angle_alpha   90.00
_cell.angle_beta   90.00
_cell.angle_gamma   90.00
#
_symmetry.space_group_name_H-M   'P 1'
#
loop_
_entity.id
_entity.type
_entity.pdbx_description
1 polymer ?
#
loop_
_entity_poly.entity_id
_entity_poly.type
_entity_poly.pdbx_seq_one_letter_code
_entity_poly.pdbx_strand_id
1 'polypeptide(L)'
;MKDYVFAARQRQREMFVPLTHPAGHAQADFGEADAVIAGVEYRAHYFVMTLPHSDSCFVCAYPAATTEAWLDGHNRAFNFFGGVPQSILYDNDKCLVARILRDGSRQRTRAFSGLQSHYLFEDRYGRPGKGNDKGNVEGVVGYARRNFMTPRPRFASWDAFNRHLEEQCCKRQRDVLRGHRESIGERFVRDLELLTALPPTPFDACDKQA
;
A
#
# COMPACT_ATOMS: atom_id res chain seq x y z
N MET A 1 45.24 5.91 -17.83
CA MET A 1 44.46 4.89 -17.07
C MET A 1 43.37 5.48 -16.19
N LYS A 2 43.60 6.58 -15.44
CA LYS A 2 42.57 7.24 -14.57
C LYS A 2 41.41 7.80 -15.39
N ASP A 3 41.65 8.41 -16.54
CA ASP A 3 40.60 9.02 -17.37
C ASP A 3 39.66 8.00 -18.02
N TYR A 4 40.21 6.80 -18.37
CA TYR A 4 39.38 5.69 -18.89
C TYR A 4 38.42 5.14 -17.82
N VAL A 5 38.90 4.98 -16.59
CA VAL A 5 38.08 4.51 -15.48
C VAL A 5 37.01 5.57 -15.11
N PHE A 6 37.32 6.85 -15.20
CA PHE A 6 36.37 7.93 -14.97
C PHE A 6 35.28 7.97 -16.06
N ALA A 7 35.68 7.84 -17.34
CA ALA A 7 34.74 7.79 -18.46
C ALA A 7 33.86 6.52 -18.42
N ALA A 8 34.42 5.37 -18.02
CA ALA A 8 33.67 4.12 -17.86
C ALA A 8 32.64 4.23 -16.70
N ARG A 9 33.00 4.86 -15.57
CA ARG A 9 32.08 5.15 -14.48
C ARG A 9 30.98 6.14 -14.84
N GLN A 10 31.25 7.12 -15.71
CA GLN A 10 30.21 8.02 -16.21
C GLN A 10 29.22 7.33 -17.15
N ARG A 11 29.67 6.35 -17.96
CA ARG A 11 28.79 5.54 -18.83
C ARG A 11 27.92 4.56 -18.05
N GLN A 12 28.33 4.17 -16.84
CA GLN A 12 27.55 3.32 -15.91
C GLN A 12 26.70 4.13 -14.91
N ARG A 13 26.64 5.47 -15.01
CA ARG A 13 25.62 6.22 -14.32
C ARG A 13 24.27 5.84 -14.93
N GLU A 14 23.60 4.91 -14.30
CA GLU A 14 22.18 4.65 -14.55
C GLU A 14 21.49 6.02 -14.48
N MET A 15 20.91 6.44 -15.60
CA MET A 15 20.04 7.63 -15.59
C MET A 15 18.85 7.26 -14.71
N PHE A 16 18.83 7.81 -13.53
CA PHE A 16 17.68 7.72 -12.63
C PHE A 16 16.57 8.57 -13.27
N VAL A 17 15.77 7.92 -14.11
CA VAL A 17 14.51 8.51 -14.59
C VAL A 17 13.55 8.44 -13.41
N PRO A 18 13.11 9.57 -12.83
CA PRO A 18 12.09 9.54 -11.79
C PRO A 18 10.88 8.77 -12.33
N LEU A 19 10.47 7.72 -11.64
CA LEU A 19 9.22 7.03 -11.95
C LEU A 19 8.07 8.01 -11.69
N THR A 20 7.51 8.55 -12.76
CA THR A 20 6.28 9.33 -12.67
C THR A 20 5.13 8.35 -12.58
N HIS A 21 4.44 8.37 -11.46
CA HIS A 21 3.23 7.57 -11.27
C HIS A 21 2.01 8.39 -11.72
N PRO A 22 1.18 7.86 -12.64
CA PRO A 22 -0.06 8.53 -13.01
C PRO A 22 -1.01 8.57 -11.80
N ALA A 23 -1.86 9.61 -11.74
CA ALA A 23 -2.86 9.74 -10.70
C ALA A 23 -3.94 8.64 -10.82
N GLY A 24 -4.62 8.34 -9.72
CA GLY A 24 -5.68 7.34 -9.67
C GLY A 24 -5.21 5.89 -9.60
N HIS A 25 -3.90 5.63 -9.46
CA HIS A 25 -3.33 4.28 -9.30
C HIS A 25 -2.74 4.11 -7.90
N ALA A 26 -2.86 2.89 -7.36
CA ALA A 26 -2.38 2.57 -6.02
C ALA A 26 -1.31 1.48 -6.02
N GLN A 27 -0.63 1.35 -4.89
CA GLN A 27 0.19 0.20 -4.52
C GLN A 27 -0.22 -0.27 -3.13
N ALA A 28 -0.25 -1.59 -2.90
CA ALA A 28 -0.59 -2.15 -1.60
C ALA A 28 0.41 -3.22 -1.17
N ASP A 29 0.70 -3.26 0.14
CA ASP A 29 1.62 -4.21 0.75
C ASP A 29 1.33 -4.40 2.24
N PHE A 30 1.94 -5.42 2.85
CA PHE A 30 1.97 -5.62 4.29
C PHE A 30 3.36 -5.37 4.86
N GLY A 31 3.40 -4.80 6.05
CA GLY A 31 4.60 -4.71 6.87
C GLY A 31 4.38 -5.33 8.23
N GLU A 32 5.44 -5.42 9.02
CA GLU A 32 5.40 -5.94 10.38
C GLU A 32 6.04 -4.98 11.37
N ALA A 33 5.44 -4.88 12.56
CA ALA A 33 5.97 -4.12 13.69
C ALA A 33 5.52 -4.72 15.02
N ASP A 34 6.33 -4.53 16.07
CA ASP A 34 5.95 -4.96 17.40
C ASP A 34 5.00 -3.95 18.03
N ALA A 35 3.91 -4.42 18.64
CA ALA A 35 2.92 -3.63 19.35
C ALA A 35 2.46 -4.32 20.64
N VAL A 36 1.90 -3.55 21.58
CA VAL A 36 1.26 -4.08 22.79
C VAL A 36 -0.23 -3.70 22.74
N ILE A 37 -1.09 -4.71 22.67
CA ILE A 37 -2.54 -4.53 22.60
C ILE A 37 -3.18 -5.21 23.78
N ALA A 38 -3.97 -4.47 24.56
CA ALA A 38 -4.57 -4.95 25.82
C ALA A 38 -3.55 -5.56 26.79
N GLY A 39 -2.32 -5.04 26.82
CA GLY A 39 -1.23 -5.54 27.65
C GLY A 39 -0.46 -6.75 27.08
N VAL A 40 -0.91 -7.32 25.96
CA VAL A 40 -0.27 -8.46 25.29
C VAL A 40 0.65 -7.99 24.17
N GLU A 41 1.83 -8.58 24.06
CA GLU A 41 2.77 -8.30 22.97
C GLU A 41 2.37 -9.05 21.70
N TYR A 42 2.35 -8.32 20.58
CA TYR A 42 2.07 -8.86 19.25
C TYR A 42 3.15 -8.46 18.24
N ARG A 43 3.42 -9.37 17.32
CA ARG A 43 3.99 -9.04 16.02
C ARG A 43 2.83 -8.60 15.12
N ALA A 44 2.47 -7.32 15.17
CA ALA A 44 1.38 -6.78 14.38
C ALA A 44 1.75 -6.75 12.90
N HIS A 45 0.83 -7.19 12.06
CA HIS A 45 0.88 -7.05 10.61
C HIS A 45 0.07 -5.82 10.20
N TYR A 46 0.66 -4.91 9.44
CA TYR A 46 -0.05 -3.71 9.02
C TYR A 46 -0.13 -3.63 7.50
N PHE A 47 -1.36 -3.46 7.04
CA PHE A 47 -1.68 -3.18 5.66
C PHE A 47 -1.34 -1.74 5.34
N VAL A 48 -0.75 -1.50 4.17
CA VAL A 48 -0.45 -0.18 3.64
C VAL A 48 -1.00 -0.10 2.23
N MET A 49 -1.80 0.93 1.94
CA MET A 49 -2.13 1.33 0.57
C MET A 49 -1.64 2.76 0.35
N THR A 50 -0.99 3.00 -0.77
CA THR A 50 -0.48 4.32 -1.14
C THR A 50 -0.91 4.68 -2.55
N LEU A 51 -1.13 5.97 -2.78
CA LEU A 51 -1.32 6.58 -4.10
C LEU A 51 -0.01 7.27 -4.48
N PRO A 52 0.85 6.62 -5.30
CA PRO A 52 2.21 7.10 -5.54
C PRO A 52 2.30 8.47 -6.22
N HIS A 53 1.23 8.92 -6.90
CA HIS A 53 1.18 10.25 -7.50
C HIS A 53 1.21 11.36 -6.45
N SER A 54 0.41 11.24 -5.41
CA SER A 54 0.31 12.23 -4.33
C SER A 54 1.17 11.89 -3.11
N ASP A 55 1.63 10.64 -2.96
CA ASP A 55 2.18 10.06 -1.73
C ASP A 55 1.17 9.96 -0.58
N SER A 56 -0.13 10.09 -0.87
CA SER A 56 -1.19 9.81 0.09
C SER A 56 -1.18 8.34 0.47
N CYS A 57 -1.37 8.04 1.76
CA CYS A 57 -1.34 6.65 2.23
C CYS A 57 -2.39 6.39 3.31
N PHE A 58 -2.81 5.14 3.37
CA PHE A 58 -3.63 4.59 4.44
C PHE A 58 -2.89 3.41 5.08
N VAL A 59 -2.99 3.30 6.40
CA VAL A 59 -2.33 2.24 7.19
C VAL A 59 -3.33 1.72 8.23
N CYS A 60 -3.51 0.40 8.31
CA CYS A 60 -4.23 -0.25 9.40
C CYS A 60 -3.55 -1.56 9.79
N ALA A 61 -3.72 -1.98 11.05
CA ALA A 61 -2.99 -3.10 11.64
C ALA A 61 -3.91 -4.24 12.06
N TYR A 62 -3.38 -5.46 12.00
CA TYR A 62 -4.06 -6.72 12.27
C TYR A 62 -3.18 -7.65 13.11
N PRO A 63 -3.78 -8.63 13.81
CA PRO A 63 -3.02 -9.66 14.51
C PRO A 63 -2.20 -10.56 13.56
N ALA A 64 -2.68 -10.76 12.32
CA ALA A 64 -2.05 -11.58 11.30
C ALA A 64 -2.37 -11.05 9.89
N ALA A 65 -1.50 -11.32 8.91
CA ALA A 65 -1.75 -11.03 7.49
C ALA A 65 -2.56 -12.18 6.86
N THR A 66 -3.87 -12.19 7.09
CA THR A 66 -4.81 -13.19 6.56
C THR A 66 -5.52 -12.66 5.32
N THR A 67 -6.27 -13.53 4.64
CA THR A 67 -7.13 -13.13 3.53
C THR A 67 -8.13 -12.07 3.97
N GLU A 68 -8.77 -12.23 5.15
CA GLU A 68 -9.71 -11.26 5.71
C GLU A 68 -9.04 -9.91 6.00
N ALA A 69 -7.79 -9.92 6.50
CA ALA A 69 -7.02 -8.70 6.74
C ALA A 69 -6.72 -7.96 5.42
N TRP A 70 -6.44 -8.69 4.33
CA TRP A 70 -6.32 -8.10 3.00
C TRP A 70 -7.64 -7.47 2.55
N LEU A 71 -8.75 -8.19 2.65
CA LEU A 71 -10.08 -7.72 2.20
C LEU A 71 -10.54 -6.50 3.02
N ASP A 72 -10.45 -6.56 4.35
CA ASP A 72 -10.82 -5.44 5.24
C ASP A 72 -9.89 -4.24 5.04
N GLY A 73 -8.58 -4.47 4.85
CA GLY A 73 -7.62 -3.41 4.55
C GLY A 73 -7.98 -2.61 3.30
N HIS A 74 -8.46 -3.29 2.24
CA HIS A 74 -8.96 -2.62 1.04
C HIS A 74 -10.23 -1.81 1.31
N ASN A 75 -11.22 -2.40 2.00
CA ASN A 75 -12.45 -1.71 2.37
C ASN A 75 -12.16 -0.41 3.13
N ARG A 76 -11.30 -0.48 4.14
CA ARG A 76 -10.89 0.68 4.94
C ARG A 76 -10.13 1.71 4.12
N ALA A 77 -9.19 1.28 3.27
CA ALA A 77 -8.41 2.17 2.43
C ALA A 77 -9.29 2.92 1.43
N PHE A 78 -10.20 2.21 0.75
CA PHE A 78 -11.12 2.83 -0.21
C PHE A 78 -12.04 3.84 0.48
N ASN A 79 -12.54 3.50 1.68
CA ASN A 79 -13.34 4.43 2.47
C ASN A 79 -12.54 5.67 2.90
N PHE A 80 -11.29 5.50 3.33
CA PHE A 80 -10.39 6.59 3.70
C PHE A 80 -10.08 7.53 2.53
N PHE A 81 -9.82 6.99 1.34
CA PHE A 81 -9.59 7.78 0.13
C PHE A 81 -10.87 8.35 -0.47
N GLY A 82 -12.05 7.88 -0.08
CA GLY A 82 -13.33 8.31 -0.64
C GLY A 82 -13.59 7.78 -2.05
N GLY A 83 -12.88 6.73 -2.49
CA GLY A 83 -13.04 6.13 -3.81
C GLY A 83 -12.09 4.94 -4.04
N VAL A 84 -12.26 4.28 -5.17
CA VAL A 84 -11.51 3.09 -5.57
C VAL A 84 -10.47 3.45 -6.63
N PRO A 85 -9.18 3.14 -6.43
CA PRO A 85 -8.16 3.33 -7.47
C PRO A 85 -8.47 2.52 -8.74
N GLN A 86 -8.14 3.06 -9.91
CA GLN A 86 -8.34 2.37 -11.19
C GLN A 86 -7.53 1.08 -11.28
N SER A 87 -6.32 1.09 -10.75
CA SER A 87 -5.51 -0.12 -10.62
C SER A 87 -4.67 -0.11 -9.35
N ILE A 88 -4.33 -1.31 -8.87
CA ILE A 88 -3.53 -1.49 -7.67
C ILE A 88 -2.40 -2.48 -7.96
N LEU A 89 -1.17 -2.07 -7.65
CA LEU A 89 0.02 -2.90 -7.78
C LEU A 89 0.26 -3.69 -6.50
N TYR A 90 0.41 -5.01 -6.63
CA TYR A 90 0.66 -5.95 -5.55
C TYR A 90 1.97 -6.69 -5.70
N ASP A 91 2.41 -7.32 -4.62
CA ASP A 91 3.30 -8.48 -4.70
C ASP A 91 2.51 -9.79 -4.92
N ASN A 92 3.24 -10.88 -5.18
CA ASN A 92 2.64 -12.20 -5.36
C ASN A 92 2.32 -12.84 -3.97
N ASP A 93 1.53 -12.15 -3.14
CA ASP A 93 1.08 -12.68 -1.85
C ASP A 93 0.09 -13.84 -2.05
N LYS A 94 0.23 -14.89 -1.24
CA LYS A 94 -0.60 -16.11 -1.32
C LYS A 94 -2.07 -15.87 -0.99
N CYS A 95 -2.39 -14.83 -0.24
CA CYS A 95 -3.77 -14.43 0.05
C CYS A 95 -4.47 -13.86 -1.20
N LEU A 96 -3.71 -13.31 -2.15
CA LEU A 96 -4.22 -12.71 -3.38
C LEU A 96 -4.08 -13.64 -4.59
N VAL A 97 -2.92 -14.31 -4.70
CA VAL A 97 -2.54 -15.13 -5.86
C VAL A 97 -2.47 -16.61 -5.44
N ALA A 98 -3.44 -17.39 -5.91
CA ALA A 98 -3.48 -18.83 -5.69
C ALA A 98 -2.36 -19.56 -6.46
N ARG A 99 -2.03 -19.09 -7.69
CA ARG A 99 -1.03 -19.72 -8.55
C ARG A 99 -0.49 -18.75 -9.60
N ILE A 100 0.82 -18.84 -9.88
CA ILE A 100 1.44 -18.21 -11.03
C ILE A 100 1.51 -19.25 -12.15
N LEU A 101 0.94 -18.94 -13.32
CA LEU A 101 0.91 -19.82 -14.47
C LEU A 101 2.18 -19.73 -15.29
N ARG A 102 2.39 -20.69 -16.21
CA ARG A 102 3.63 -20.78 -17.02
C ARG A 102 3.84 -19.59 -17.97
N ASP A 103 2.74 -18.96 -18.40
CA ASP A 103 2.74 -17.76 -19.25
C ASP A 103 2.97 -16.46 -18.46
N GLY A 104 3.19 -16.58 -17.13
CA GLY A 104 3.37 -15.46 -16.22
C GLY A 104 2.08 -14.81 -15.74
N SER A 105 0.90 -15.26 -16.17
CA SER A 105 -0.38 -14.80 -15.65
C SER A 105 -0.62 -15.32 -14.23
N ARG A 106 -1.50 -14.64 -13.46
CA ARG A 106 -1.82 -14.99 -12.07
C ARG A 106 -3.24 -15.51 -11.98
N GLN A 107 -3.38 -16.66 -11.35
CA GLN A 107 -4.68 -17.16 -10.92
C GLN A 107 -4.95 -16.59 -9.52
N ARG A 108 -5.96 -15.72 -9.41
CA ARG A 108 -6.35 -15.09 -8.14
C ARG A 108 -7.00 -16.11 -7.22
N THR A 109 -6.96 -15.84 -5.91
CA THR A 109 -7.81 -16.54 -4.95
C THR A 109 -9.28 -16.17 -5.21
N ARG A 110 -10.22 -17.04 -4.79
CA ARG A 110 -11.67 -16.79 -4.94
C ARG A 110 -12.10 -15.52 -4.21
N ALA A 111 -11.61 -15.34 -2.98
CA ALA A 111 -11.92 -14.20 -2.14
C ALA A 111 -11.46 -12.88 -2.79
N PHE A 112 -10.21 -12.83 -3.29
CA PHE A 112 -9.68 -11.65 -3.96
C PHE A 112 -10.38 -11.37 -5.30
N SER A 113 -10.77 -12.40 -6.07
CA SER A 113 -11.58 -12.23 -7.28
C SER A 113 -12.95 -11.61 -6.96
N GLY A 114 -13.57 -12.00 -5.82
CA GLY A 114 -14.79 -11.41 -5.33
C GLY A 114 -14.64 -9.91 -5.01
N LEU A 115 -13.60 -9.55 -4.26
CA LEU A 115 -13.27 -8.14 -3.94
C LEU A 115 -13.10 -7.32 -5.22
N GLN A 116 -12.29 -7.82 -6.17
CA GLN A 116 -12.02 -7.14 -7.44
C GLN A 116 -13.30 -6.93 -8.27
N SER A 117 -14.15 -7.97 -8.34
CA SER A 117 -15.43 -7.87 -9.05
C SER A 117 -16.41 -6.90 -8.39
N HIS A 118 -16.34 -6.74 -7.06
CA HIS A 118 -17.19 -5.81 -6.31
C HIS A 118 -16.79 -4.35 -6.52
N TYR A 119 -15.47 -4.06 -6.50
CA TYR A 119 -14.94 -2.70 -6.60
C TYR A 119 -14.50 -2.29 -8.01
N LEU A 120 -14.37 -3.24 -8.94
CA LEU A 120 -14.06 -3.04 -10.36
C LEU A 120 -12.70 -2.36 -10.64
N PHE A 121 -11.68 -2.62 -9.82
CA PHE A 121 -10.32 -2.16 -10.06
C PHE A 121 -9.49 -3.19 -10.82
N GLU A 122 -8.43 -2.76 -11.51
CA GLU A 122 -7.45 -3.63 -12.15
C GLU A 122 -6.35 -4.02 -11.14
N ASP A 123 -6.05 -5.31 -11.00
CA ASP A 123 -4.90 -5.77 -10.26
C ASP A 123 -3.66 -5.86 -11.16
N ARG A 124 -2.56 -5.35 -10.67
CA ARG A 124 -1.24 -5.41 -11.31
C ARG A 124 -0.24 -6.07 -10.38
N TYR A 125 0.76 -6.70 -10.97
CA TYR A 125 1.80 -7.40 -10.21
C TYR A 125 3.17 -6.95 -10.65
N GLY A 126 4.07 -6.75 -9.68
CA GLY A 126 5.47 -6.45 -9.94
C GLY A 126 6.14 -7.55 -10.79
N ARG A 127 7.07 -7.15 -11.64
CA ARG A 127 7.85 -8.10 -12.45
C ARG A 127 8.76 -8.91 -11.53
N PRO A 128 8.84 -10.24 -11.68
CA PRO A 128 9.74 -11.07 -10.90
C PRO A 128 11.18 -10.55 -10.96
N GLY A 129 11.82 -10.33 -9.80
CA GLY A 129 13.22 -9.90 -9.71
C GLY A 129 13.49 -8.41 -9.95
N LYS A 130 12.46 -7.56 -10.15
CA LYS A 130 12.60 -6.11 -10.27
C LYS A 130 11.92 -5.37 -9.12
N GLY A 131 12.60 -5.29 -7.96
CA GLY A 131 12.12 -4.59 -6.76
C GLY A 131 11.80 -3.10 -6.98
N ASN A 132 12.35 -2.46 -8.01
CA ASN A 132 12.10 -1.04 -8.30
C ASN A 132 10.64 -0.71 -8.67
N ASP A 133 9.85 -1.70 -9.10
CA ASP A 133 8.45 -1.47 -9.49
C ASP A 133 7.56 -1.11 -8.27
N LYS A 134 7.97 -1.50 -7.04
CA LYS A 134 7.24 -1.28 -5.77
C LYS A 134 7.89 -0.26 -4.82
N GLY A 135 8.92 0.44 -5.26
CA GLY A 135 9.73 1.32 -4.40
C GLY A 135 8.93 2.35 -3.60
N ASN A 136 7.75 2.80 -4.07
CA ASN A 136 6.92 3.74 -3.33
C ASN A 136 6.27 3.09 -2.11
N VAL A 137 5.53 1.97 -2.26
CA VAL A 137 4.85 1.32 -1.11
C VAL A 137 5.86 0.77 -0.09
N GLU A 138 6.99 0.21 -0.52
CA GLU A 138 8.06 -0.23 0.39
C GLU A 138 8.61 0.94 1.21
N GLY A 139 8.78 2.10 0.57
CA GLY A 139 9.16 3.36 1.23
C GLY A 139 8.14 3.77 2.29
N VAL A 140 6.84 3.68 1.99
CA VAL A 140 5.75 4.02 2.92
C VAL A 140 5.62 2.98 4.04
N VAL A 141 5.79 1.67 3.76
CA VAL A 141 5.86 0.62 4.79
C VAL A 141 6.98 0.95 5.79
N GLY A 142 8.19 1.26 5.30
CA GLY A 142 9.30 1.67 6.16
C GLY A 142 9.04 2.98 6.91
N TYR A 143 8.38 3.96 6.27
CA TYR A 143 8.00 5.23 6.90
C TYR A 143 6.99 5.01 8.03
N ALA A 144 5.92 4.26 7.80
CA ALA A 144 4.90 3.95 8.81
C ALA A 144 5.53 3.28 10.05
N ARG A 145 6.40 2.30 9.85
CA ARG A 145 7.11 1.66 10.95
C ARG A 145 7.93 2.63 11.79
N ARG A 146 8.69 3.53 11.16
CA ARG A 146 9.56 4.49 11.85
C ARG A 146 8.81 5.64 12.50
N ASN A 147 7.70 6.10 11.91
CA ASN A 147 7.03 7.34 12.32
C ASN A 147 5.69 7.11 13.03
N PHE A 148 4.95 6.04 12.70
CA PHE A 148 3.66 5.75 13.31
C PHE A 148 3.76 4.68 14.41
N MET A 149 4.81 3.85 14.35
CA MET A 149 4.98 2.68 15.24
C MET A 149 6.27 2.75 16.07
N THR A 150 6.89 3.92 16.16
CA THR A 150 8.05 4.19 17.02
C THR A 150 7.79 5.46 17.83
N PRO A 151 7.87 5.41 19.17
CA PRO A 151 8.15 4.25 20.02
C PRO A 151 7.08 3.14 19.90
N ARG A 152 7.41 1.92 20.38
CA ARG A 152 6.53 0.75 20.31
C ARG A 152 5.10 1.09 20.76
N PRO A 153 4.08 0.91 19.90
CA PRO A 153 2.69 1.28 20.20
C PRO A 153 2.12 0.47 21.36
N ARG A 154 1.32 1.12 22.22
CA ARG A 154 0.61 0.50 23.33
C ARG A 154 -0.83 1.00 23.33
N PHE A 155 -1.78 0.12 23.06
CA PHE A 155 -3.20 0.46 22.95
C PHE A 155 -4.08 -0.55 23.69
N ALA A 156 -5.28 -0.09 24.10
CA ALA A 156 -6.25 -0.94 24.80
C ALA A 156 -6.92 -1.95 23.86
N SER A 157 -6.98 -1.68 22.55
CA SER A 157 -7.59 -2.56 21.54
C SER A 157 -7.00 -2.31 20.16
N TRP A 158 -7.24 -3.24 19.23
CA TRP A 158 -6.91 -3.09 17.81
C TRP A 158 -7.62 -1.88 17.18
N ASP A 159 -8.87 -1.61 17.55
CA ASP A 159 -9.63 -0.44 17.07
C ASP A 159 -9.01 0.88 17.53
N ALA A 160 -8.54 0.95 18.79
CA ALA A 160 -7.84 2.14 19.29
C ALA A 160 -6.50 2.34 18.54
N PHE A 161 -5.78 1.25 18.25
CA PHE A 161 -4.55 1.32 17.46
C PHE A 161 -4.84 1.76 16.02
N ASN A 162 -5.87 1.20 15.38
CA ASN A 162 -6.23 1.56 14.00
C ASN A 162 -6.72 3.00 13.88
N ARG A 163 -7.48 3.52 14.84
CA ARG A 163 -7.84 4.95 14.88
C ARG A 163 -6.59 5.85 14.95
N HIS A 164 -5.63 5.47 15.80
CA HIS A 164 -4.37 6.20 15.87
C HIS A 164 -3.62 6.20 14.52
N LEU A 165 -3.53 5.05 13.84
CA LEU A 165 -2.87 4.95 12.53
C LEU A 165 -3.57 5.81 11.48
N GLU A 166 -4.89 5.81 11.45
CA GLU A 166 -5.70 6.65 10.56
C GLU A 166 -5.48 8.14 10.84
N GLU A 167 -5.43 8.55 12.12
CA GLU A 167 -5.07 9.92 12.50
C GLU A 167 -3.66 10.32 12.01
N GLN A 168 -2.68 9.40 12.07
CA GLN A 168 -1.34 9.67 11.54
C GLN A 168 -1.38 9.82 10.01
N CYS A 169 -2.18 9.01 9.30
CA CYS A 169 -2.37 9.16 7.87
C CYS A 169 -3.02 10.52 7.53
N CYS A 170 -4.03 10.94 8.28
CA CYS A 170 -4.65 12.26 8.11
C CYS A 170 -3.66 13.42 8.38
N LYS A 171 -2.84 13.31 9.44
CA LYS A 171 -1.79 14.32 9.73
C LYS A 171 -0.78 14.42 8.62
N ARG A 172 -0.35 13.28 8.05
CA ARG A 172 0.61 13.21 6.95
C ARG A 172 0.13 13.92 5.68
N GLN A 173 -1.17 14.07 5.46
CA GLN A 173 -1.70 14.85 4.33
C GLN A 173 -1.20 16.32 4.31
N ARG A 174 -0.77 16.85 5.44
CA ARG A 174 -0.25 18.22 5.57
C ARG A 174 1.23 18.34 5.23
N ASP A 175 1.94 17.22 5.09
CA ASP A 175 3.37 17.21 4.82
C ASP A 175 3.67 17.69 3.40
N VAL A 176 4.70 18.51 3.26
CA VAL A 176 5.31 18.88 1.99
C VAL A 176 6.59 18.07 1.83
N LEU A 177 6.61 17.12 0.91
CA LEU A 177 7.74 16.24 0.68
C LEU A 177 8.84 16.96 -0.11
N ARG A 178 10.09 16.50 0.08
CA ARG A 178 11.24 17.03 -0.63
C ARG A 178 11.02 16.98 -2.15
N GLY A 179 11.24 18.08 -2.83
CA GLY A 179 11.07 18.20 -4.28
C GLY A 179 9.67 18.64 -4.71
N HIS A 180 8.73 18.77 -3.77
CA HIS A 180 7.38 19.27 -4.03
C HIS A 180 7.18 20.65 -3.38
N ARG A 181 6.28 21.45 -3.97
CA ARG A 181 5.82 22.74 -3.41
C ARG A 181 4.46 22.59 -2.72
N GLU A 182 3.72 21.60 -3.12
CA GLU A 182 2.37 21.29 -2.64
C GLU A 182 2.45 20.21 -1.55
N SER A 183 1.54 20.26 -0.59
CA SER A 183 1.35 19.19 0.39
C SER A 183 0.84 17.90 -0.27
N ILE A 184 0.94 16.79 0.45
CA ILE A 184 0.37 15.51 0.02
C ILE A 184 -1.14 15.67 -0.25
N GLY A 185 -1.88 16.35 0.64
CA GLY A 185 -3.33 16.58 0.49
C GLY A 185 -3.69 17.43 -0.74
N GLU A 186 -2.91 18.47 -1.04
CA GLU A 186 -3.13 19.27 -2.26
C GLU A 186 -2.90 18.44 -3.52
N ARG A 187 -1.90 17.57 -3.54
CA ARG A 187 -1.65 16.66 -4.65
C ARG A 187 -2.69 15.54 -4.74
N PHE A 188 -3.24 15.10 -3.61
CA PHE A 188 -4.27 14.06 -3.54
C PHE A 188 -5.56 14.43 -4.25
N VAL A 189 -5.89 15.70 -4.38
CA VAL A 189 -7.07 16.16 -5.17
C VAL A 189 -7.05 15.60 -6.60
N ARG A 190 -5.86 15.51 -7.22
CA ARG A 190 -5.72 14.96 -8.58
C ARG A 190 -5.92 13.44 -8.62
N ASP A 191 -5.55 12.71 -7.56
CA ASP A 191 -5.88 11.29 -7.43
C ASP A 191 -7.39 11.13 -7.27
N LEU A 192 -8.01 11.91 -6.38
CA LEU A 192 -9.43 11.82 -6.06
C LEU A 192 -10.33 12.00 -7.29
N GLU A 193 -9.97 12.89 -8.21
CA GLU A 193 -10.70 13.12 -9.47
C GLU A 193 -10.75 11.86 -10.36
N LEU A 194 -9.81 10.94 -10.21
CA LEU A 194 -9.67 9.72 -11.02
C LEU A 194 -10.08 8.44 -10.28
N LEU A 195 -10.39 8.54 -8.98
CA LEU A 195 -10.93 7.39 -8.25
C LEU A 195 -12.36 7.09 -8.69
N THR A 196 -12.70 5.81 -8.78
CA THR A 196 -14.07 5.37 -9.04
C THR A 196 -14.92 5.51 -7.77
N ALA A 197 -16.18 5.87 -7.91
CA ALA A 197 -17.10 6.02 -6.78
C ALA A 197 -17.24 4.70 -6.00
N LEU A 198 -17.37 4.82 -4.68
CA LEU A 198 -17.60 3.66 -3.82
C LEU A 198 -18.98 3.03 -4.10
N PRO A 199 -19.08 1.70 -4.08
CA PRO A 199 -20.38 1.03 -4.11
C PRO A 199 -21.18 1.37 -2.82
N PRO A 200 -22.53 1.23 -2.85
CA PRO A 200 -23.38 1.57 -1.70
C PRO A 200 -23.07 0.78 -0.43
N THR A 201 -22.54 -0.43 -0.57
CA THR A 201 -22.15 -1.30 0.54
C THR A 201 -20.71 -1.77 0.38
N PRO A 202 -19.92 -1.86 1.45
CA PRO A 202 -18.58 -2.43 1.39
C PRO A 202 -18.65 -3.94 1.05
N PHE A 203 -17.55 -4.46 0.52
CA PHE A 203 -17.40 -5.91 0.32
C PHE A 203 -17.42 -6.64 1.67
N ASP A 204 -18.10 -7.79 1.75
CA ASP A 204 -18.07 -8.65 2.96
C ASP A 204 -16.68 -9.30 3.08
N ALA A 205 -15.87 -8.80 4.00
CA ALA A 205 -14.51 -9.28 4.23
C ALA A 205 -14.44 -10.59 5.04
N CYS A 206 -15.58 -11.11 5.52
CA CYS A 206 -15.64 -12.39 6.21
C CYS A 206 -15.56 -13.53 5.19
N ASP A 207 -14.54 -14.39 5.30
CA ASP A 207 -14.49 -15.64 4.50
C ASP A 207 -15.51 -16.64 5.09
N LYS A 208 -16.69 -16.68 4.49
CA LYS A 208 -17.69 -17.72 4.80
C LYS A 208 -17.24 -18.99 4.09
N GLN A 209 -16.45 -19.82 4.76
CA GLN A 209 -16.27 -21.20 4.35
C GLN A 209 -17.64 -21.90 4.45
N ALA A 210 -18.21 -22.20 3.27
CA ALA A 210 -19.40 -23.00 3.13
C ALA A 210 -19.01 -24.49 3.06
#